data_672fd857ab73dd3b26a9d390c95cce80
#
_entry.id   672fd857ab73dd3b26a9d390c95cce80
#
_cell.length_a   1.000
_cell.length_b   1.000
_cell.length_c   1.000
_cell.angle_alpha   90.00
_cell.angle_beta   90.00
_cell.angle_gamma   90.00
#
_symmetry.space_group_name_H-M   'P 1'
#
loop_
_entity.id
_entity.type
_entity.pdbx_description
1 polymer ?
#
loop_
_entity_poly.entity_id
_entity_poly.type
_entity_poly.pdbx_seq_one_letter_code
_entity_poly.pdbx_strand_id
1 'polypeptide(L)'
;MAFSLQNKSAILFDMDGVLYDSMPNHSKAWSEAMEHFGMHMTPHDVYMNEGATGHDTVCRISLRDRGFEATESEIENVYGYKANIFHSLPEARIMPGAQEVFRKAAAAGLKILIVTGSGQKNLIERVQNDFKGYITRDLMVTAFEVKRGKPYPDPYLKGLALAGVPASQAVVVENAPLGIRAAVAAGIDTIAVNTGPLEDEILKAEGPRMLMHSMQELSDRFESLCSGDTDLSVIMPVYNAASSLRATLDSVLSQEMDRMEVIAVNDGSTDDSLSILEEYAAKDSRLKVISQKNGLQGKARNAGLKVARGRYVAYMDSDDLLSDGYYSNLFRAACKTGADIAFSEIKRIKGSNVKYFYGLKESVVVEDRDEKLRICTCPPSFCSVNMIVRRDLIERLGLRFPEGVYYEDATYVFRLLCESGKLVTVPESQYIYIHHPGSTVHSRQSAKKQTDKYNAHKEVIRLAREYGVTLPGSFLNVMKRQYMLGPVCLMKVREREGIETFRLFDFIPVMRRKSRS
;
A
#
# COMPACT_ATOMS: atom_id res chain seq x y z
N MET A 1 -10.75 3.25 15.43
CA MET A 1 -10.42 1.82 15.33
C MET A 1 -10.31 1.49 13.85
N ALA A 2 -9.31 0.69 13.47
CA ALA A 2 -9.16 0.22 12.09
C ALA A 2 -10.41 -0.57 11.64
N PHE A 3 -10.82 -0.41 10.39
CA PHE A 3 -11.97 -1.12 9.83
C PHE A 3 -11.69 -2.63 9.75
N SER A 4 -12.69 -3.45 10.11
CA SER A 4 -12.60 -4.91 10.08
C SER A 4 -13.96 -5.52 9.73
N LEU A 5 -13.94 -6.67 9.06
CA LEU A 5 -15.12 -7.50 8.79
C LEU A 5 -15.41 -8.50 9.93
N GLN A 6 -14.58 -8.58 10.97
CA GLN A 6 -14.66 -9.57 12.05
C GLN A 6 -16.04 -9.65 12.73
N ASN A 7 -16.73 -8.51 12.85
CA ASN A 7 -18.05 -8.42 13.48
C ASN A 7 -19.19 -8.22 12.47
N LYS A 8 -18.93 -8.47 11.18
CA LYS A 8 -19.94 -8.40 10.13
C LYS A 8 -20.60 -9.75 9.92
N SER A 9 -21.88 -9.72 9.59
CA SER A 9 -22.72 -10.89 9.30
C SER A 9 -23.29 -10.87 7.89
N ALA A 10 -23.22 -9.71 7.21
CA ALA A 10 -23.68 -9.55 5.84
C ALA A 10 -22.77 -8.63 5.03
N ILE A 11 -22.68 -8.90 3.72
CA ILE A 11 -22.00 -8.07 2.73
C ILE A 11 -22.94 -7.81 1.57
N LEU A 12 -23.13 -6.55 1.21
CA LEU A 12 -24.03 -6.08 0.17
C LEU A 12 -23.19 -5.49 -0.97
N PHE A 13 -23.29 -6.05 -2.16
CA PHE A 13 -22.55 -5.58 -3.33
C PHE A 13 -23.45 -4.75 -4.24
N ASP A 14 -22.94 -3.61 -4.71
CA ASP A 14 -23.42 -3.05 -5.95
C ASP A 14 -23.03 -3.97 -7.12
N MET A 15 -23.59 -3.74 -8.28
CA MET A 15 -23.40 -4.61 -9.44
C MET A 15 -22.51 -3.97 -10.51
N ASP A 16 -22.87 -2.79 -10.97
CA ASP A 16 -22.24 -2.13 -12.12
C ASP A 16 -20.92 -1.46 -11.68
N GLY A 17 -19.78 -1.91 -12.24
CA GLY A 17 -18.46 -1.46 -11.82
C GLY A 17 -17.92 -2.15 -10.57
N VAL A 18 -18.70 -3.02 -9.91
CA VAL A 18 -18.29 -3.84 -8.77
C VAL A 18 -18.22 -5.32 -9.16
N LEU A 19 -19.31 -5.90 -9.63
CA LEU A 19 -19.37 -7.29 -10.07
C LEU A 19 -19.05 -7.45 -11.56
N TYR A 20 -19.45 -6.46 -12.36
CA TYR A 20 -19.21 -6.44 -13.80
C TYR A 20 -18.50 -5.15 -14.22
N ASP A 21 -17.58 -5.28 -15.18
CA ASP A 21 -16.94 -4.16 -15.88
C ASP A 21 -17.92 -3.57 -16.93
N SER A 22 -19.06 -3.09 -16.44
CA SER A 22 -20.19 -2.58 -17.27
C SER A 22 -20.14 -1.08 -17.50
N MET A 23 -19.35 -0.35 -16.71
CA MET A 23 -19.30 1.11 -16.76
C MET A 23 -18.87 1.70 -18.11
N PRO A 24 -17.93 1.10 -18.88
CA PRO A 24 -17.64 1.55 -20.24
C PRO A 24 -18.87 1.48 -21.17
N ASN A 25 -19.69 0.42 -21.04
CA ASN A 25 -20.93 0.28 -21.80
C ASN A 25 -21.98 1.32 -21.36
N HIS A 26 -22.13 1.56 -20.07
CA HIS A 26 -22.98 2.61 -19.53
C HIS A 26 -22.54 3.98 -20.02
N SER A 27 -21.25 4.26 -19.99
CA SER A 27 -20.68 5.53 -20.46
C SER A 27 -21.03 5.78 -21.93
N LYS A 28 -20.77 4.80 -22.79
CA LYS A 28 -21.10 4.90 -24.22
C LYS A 28 -22.59 5.09 -24.47
N ALA A 29 -23.42 4.27 -23.83
CA ALA A 29 -24.87 4.30 -24.06
C ALA A 29 -25.51 5.63 -23.56
N TRP A 30 -25.09 6.15 -22.40
CA TRP A 30 -25.58 7.42 -21.90
C TRP A 30 -25.09 8.61 -22.73
N SER A 31 -23.81 8.66 -23.11
CA SER A 31 -23.27 9.76 -23.93
C SER A 31 -23.97 9.84 -25.27
N GLU A 32 -24.13 8.71 -25.99
CA GLU A 32 -24.81 8.67 -27.27
C GLU A 32 -26.31 9.02 -27.15
N ALA A 33 -26.99 8.54 -26.10
CA ALA A 33 -28.39 8.87 -25.89
C ALA A 33 -28.60 10.35 -25.59
N MET A 34 -27.83 10.93 -24.69
CA MET A 34 -27.94 12.34 -24.35
C MET A 34 -27.66 13.24 -25.57
N GLU A 35 -26.62 12.92 -26.34
CA GLU A 35 -26.29 13.67 -27.56
C GLU A 35 -27.43 13.62 -28.60
N HIS A 36 -28.05 12.44 -28.79
CA HIS A 36 -29.18 12.29 -29.70
C HIS A 36 -30.36 13.20 -29.34
N PHE A 37 -30.60 13.44 -28.05
CA PHE A 37 -31.64 14.33 -27.54
C PHE A 37 -31.17 15.75 -27.25
N GLY A 38 -29.99 16.17 -27.74
CA GLY A 38 -29.46 17.54 -27.61
C GLY A 38 -29.02 17.91 -26.19
N MET A 39 -28.63 16.94 -25.41
CA MET A 39 -27.96 17.08 -24.10
C MET A 39 -26.55 16.52 -24.16
N HIS A 40 -25.71 16.84 -23.22
CA HIS A 40 -24.32 16.37 -23.21
C HIS A 40 -23.98 15.66 -21.90
N MET A 41 -23.42 14.45 -22.01
CA MET A 41 -22.98 13.67 -20.85
C MET A 41 -21.60 13.06 -21.11
N THR A 42 -20.60 13.55 -20.38
CA THR A 42 -19.22 13.02 -20.47
C THR A 42 -19.11 11.68 -19.76
N PRO A 43 -18.06 10.88 -20.03
CA PRO A 43 -17.78 9.69 -19.23
C PRO A 43 -17.70 9.98 -17.73
N HIS A 44 -17.08 11.09 -17.33
CA HIS A 44 -17.03 11.52 -15.93
C HIS A 44 -18.44 11.73 -15.35
N ASP A 45 -19.35 12.41 -16.09
CA ASP A 45 -20.74 12.60 -15.66
C ASP A 45 -21.45 11.26 -15.44
N VAL A 46 -21.18 10.25 -16.28
CA VAL A 46 -21.79 8.92 -16.13
C VAL A 46 -21.38 8.28 -14.81
N TYR A 47 -20.09 8.27 -14.49
CA TYR A 47 -19.61 7.72 -13.21
C TYR A 47 -20.13 8.51 -11.99
N MET A 48 -20.27 9.82 -12.10
CA MET A 48 -20.84 10.67 -11.05
C MET A 48 -22.33 10.44 -10.80
N ASN A 49 -23.06 9.95 -11.81
CA ASN A 49 -24.50 9.69 -11.75
C ASN A 49 -24.83 8.19 -11.62
N GLU A 50 -23.83 7.32 -11.53
CA GLU A 50 -24.07 5.89 -11.41
C GLU A 50 -24.85 5.55 -10.15
N GLY A 51 -25.78 4.59 -10.28
CA GLY A 51 -26.70 4.19 -9.22
C GLY A 51 -27.97 5.06 -9.10
N ALA A 52 -28.02 6.23 -9.76
CA ALA A 52 -29.26 7.01 -9.86
C ALA A 52 -30.27 6.30 -10.79
N THR A 53 -31.54 6.61 -10.59
CA THR A 53 -32.58 6.18 -11.53
C THR A 53 -32.40 6.84 -12.90
N GLY A 54 -32.84 6.20 -13.98
CA GLY A 54 -32.81 6.82 -15.30
C GLY A 54 -33.58 8.14 -15.35
N HIS A 55 -34.69 8.22 -14.63
CA HIS A 55 -35.49 9.44 -14.45
C HIS A 55 -34.63 10.57 -13.84
N ASP A 56 -34.03 10.34 -12.67
CA ASP A 56 -33.23 11.36 -11.97
C ASP A 56 -32.02 11.81 -12.80
N THR A 57 -31.39 10.87 -13.53
CA THR A 57 -30.26 11.18 -14.40
C THR A 57 -30.67 12.12 -15.53
N VAL A 58 -31.77 11.80 -16.26
CA VAL A 58 -32.24 12.64 -17.37
C VAL A 58 -32.68 14.01 -16.89
N CYS A 59 -33.47 14.09 -15.79
CA CYS A 59 -33.88 15.37 -15.20
C CYS A 59 -32.70 16.24 -14.83
N ARG A 60 -31.68 15.69 -14.16
CA ARG A 60 -30.48 16.43 -13.73
C ARG A 60 -29.68 16.98 -14.90
N ILE A 61 -29.47 16.16 -15.93
CA ILE A 61 -28.72 16.58 -17.11
C ILE A 61 -29.51 17.61 -17.92
N SER A 62 -30.85 17.43 -18.08
CA SER A 62 -31.71 18.41 -18.74
C SER A 62 -31.71 19.77 -18.03
N LEU A 63 -31.82 19.76 -16.69
CA LEU A 63 -31.76 20.98 -15.90
C LEU A 63 -30.41 21.70 -16.04
N ARG A 64 -29.31 20.95 -16.05
CA ARG A 64 -27.96 21.49 -16.23
C ARG A 64 -27.76 22.12 -17.63
N ASP A 65 -28.16 21.40 -18.67
CA ASP A 65 -27.84 21.78 -20.06
C ASP A 65 -28.86 22.73 -20.69
N ARG A 66 -30.12 22.65 -20.28
CA ARG A 66 -31.26 23.38 -20.89
C ARG A 66 -31.91 24.38 -19.95
N GLY A 67 -31.66 24.27 -18.62
CA GLY A 67 -32.26 25.13 -17.58
C GLY A 67 -33.71 24.74 -17.19
N PHE A 68 -34.21 23.59 -17.65
CA PHE A 68 -35.54 23.06 -17.28
C PHE A 68 -35.50 21.53 -17.15
N GLU A 69 -36.43 20.98 -16.40
CA GLU A 69 -36.58 19.53 -16.26
C GLU A 69 -37.20 18.91 -17.51
N ALA A 70 -36.76 17.71 -17.87
CA ALA A 70 -37.34 16.93 -18.96
C ALA A 70 -38.75 16.48 -18.61
N THR A 71 -39.63 16.38 -19.61
CA THR A 71 -40.96 15.81 -19.43
C THR A 71 -40.88 14.28 -19.29
N GLU A 72 -41.90 13.67 -18.68
CA GLU A 72 -41.95 12.20 -18.51
C GLU A 72 -41.78 11.47 -19.85
N SER A 73 -42.39 11.97 -20.94
CA SER A 73 -42.24 11.39 -22.27
C SER A 73 -40.81 11.50 -22.83
N GLU A 74 -40.12 12.61 -22.57
CA GLU A 74 -38.70 12.74 -22.96
C GLU A 74 -37.82 11.80 -22.15
N ILE A 75 -38.07 11.67 -20.84
CA ILE A 75 -37.35 10.75 -19.98
C ILE A 75 -37.46 9.32 -20.46
N GLU A 76 -38.69 8.87 -20.76
CA GLU A 76 -38.94 7.54 -21.31
C GLU A 76 -38.23 7.32 -22.66
N ASN A 77 -38.25 8.30 -23.55
CA ASN A 77 -37.61 8.24 -24.87
C ASN A 77 -36.08 8.17 -24.74
N VAL A 78 -35.45 9.04 -23.92
CA VAL A 78 -34.00 9.05 -23.68
C VAL A 78 -33.57 7.73 -23.08
N TYR A 79 -34.28 7.25 -22.04
CA TYR A 79 -33.95 6.01 -21.35
C TYR A 79 -34.14 4.78 -22.26
N GLY A 80 -35.21 4.74 -23.05
CA GLY A 80 -35.46 3.69 -24.04
C GLY A 80 -34.37 3.64 -25.12
N TYR A 81 -33.95 4.79 -25.62
CA TYR A 81 -32.84 4.89 -26.56
C TYR A 81 -31.52 4.42 -25.98
N LYS A 82 -31.19 4.87 -24.76
CA LYS A 82 -30.03 4.40 -23.99
C LYS A 82 -30.02 2.89 -23.79
N ALA A 83 -31.19 2.32 -23.43
CA ALA A 83 -31.33 0.88 -23.22
C ALA A 83 -31.05 0.08 -24.48
N ASN A 84 -31.56 0.54 -25.66
CA ASN A 84 -31.31 -0.09 -26.94
C ASN A 84 -29.81 -0.09 -27.30
N ILE A 85 -29.11 1.04 -27.10
CA ILE A 85 -27.67 1.10 -27.33
C ILE A 85 -26.97 0.11 -26.40
N PHE A 86 -27.27 0.17 -25.10
CA PHE A 86 -26.65 -0.70 -24.12
C PHE A 86 -26.78 -2.19 -24.45
N HIS A 87 -27.96 -2.62 -24.88
CA HIS A 87 -28.21 -3.99 -25.29
C HIS A 87 -27.53 -4.40 -26.61
N SER A 88 -27.15 -3.44 -27.45
CA SER A 88 -26.38 -3.71 -28.68
C SER A 88 -24.89 -3.88 -28.43
N LEU A 89 -24.41 -3.50 -27.26
CA LEU A 89 -23.00 -3.60 -26.90
C LEU A 89 -22.63 -5.02 -26.40
N PRO A 90 -21.36 -5.42 -26.52
CA PRO A 90 -20.91 -6.70 -25.99
C PRO A 90 -21.19 -6.80 -24.47
N GLU A 91 -21.51 -8.00 -24.01
CA GLU A 91 -21.72 -8.23 -22.58
C GLU A 91 -20.47 -7.85 -21.76
N ALA A 92 -20.70 -7.14 -20.66
CA ALA A 92 -19.65 -6.77 -19.72
C ALA A 92 -19.03 -8.03 -19.11
N ARG A 93 -17.71 -8.03 -18.91
CA ARG A 93 -17.01 -9.12 -18.24
C ARG A 93 -17.21 -9.05 -16.73
N ILE A 94 -17.09 -10.21 -16.05
CA ILE A 94 -17.02 -10.23 -14.59
C ILE A 94 -15.76 -9.45 -14.17
N MET A 95 -15.92 -8.61 -13.16
CA MET A 95 -14.80 -7.83 -12.62
C MET A 95 -13.74 -8.77 -12.01
N PRO A 96 -12.45 -8.62 -12.35
CA PRO A 96 -11.39 -9.43 -11.77
C PRO A 96 -11.42 -9.39 -10.23
N GLY A 97 -11.41 -10.57 -9.60
CA GLY A 97 -11.50 -10.72 -8.15
C GLY A 97 -12.93 -10.86 -7.59
N ALA A 98 -13.98 -10.47 -8.32
CA ALA A 98 -15.35 -10.48 -7.80
C ALA A 98 -15.82 -11.88 -7.35
N GLN A 99 -15.63 -12.90 -8.19
CA GLN A 99 -16.01 -14.27 -7.83
C GLN A 99 -15.24 -14.81 -6.64
N GLU A 100 -13.96 -14.46 -6.53
CA GLU A 100 -13.13 -14.87 -5.41
C GLU A 100 -13.55 -14.17 -4.10
N VAL A 101 -13.97 -12.90 -4.16
CA VAL A 101 -14.55 -12.20 -3.00
C VAL A 101 -15.83 -12.89 -2.54
N PHE A 102 -16.71 -13.31 -3.45
CA PHE A 102 -17.91 -14.07 -3.09
C PHE A 102 -17.57 -15.39 -2.40
N ARG A 103 -16.61 -16.15 -2.95
CA ARG A 103 -16.14 -17.39 -2.34
C ARG A 103 -15.62 -17.18 -0.92
N LYS A 104 -14.79 -16.14 -0.72
CA LYS A 104 -14.22 -15.78 0.58
C LYS A 104 -15.26 -15.26 1.56
N ALA A 105 -16.21 -14.46 1.10
CA ALA A 105 -17.32 -13.97 1.91
C ALA A 105 -18.20 -15.13 2.42
N ALA A 106 -18.54 -16.06 1.55
CA ALA A 106 -19.28 -17.27 1.94
C ALA A 106 -18.49 -18.15 2.92
N ALA A 107 -17.18 -18.34 2.69
CA ALA A 107 -16.31 -19.10 3.61
C ALA A 107 -16.17 -18.41 4.97
N ALA A 108 -16.26 -17.09 5.03
CA ALA A 108 -16.29 -16.31 6.27
C ALA A 108 -17.67 -16.29 6.97
N GLY A 109 -18.68 -16.95 6.40
CA GLY A 109 -20.04 -17.02 6.95
C GLY A 109 -20.86 -15.73 6.74
N LEU A 110 -20.43 -14.83 5.86
CA LEU A 110 -21.18 -13.62 5.55
C LEU A 110 -22.36 -13.93 4.63
N LYS A 111 -23.54 -13.41 4.96
CA LYS A 111 -24.69 -13.44 4.05
C LYS A 111 -24.45 -12.45 2.90
N ILE A 112 -24.50 -12.95 1.66
CA ILE A 112 -24.20 -12.16 0.47
C ILE A 112 -25.50 -11.64 -0.14
N LEU A 113 -25.55 -10.34 -0.43
CA LEU A 113 -26.67 -9.69 -1.11
C LEU A 113 -26.18 -8.81 -2.24
N ILE A 114 -27.07 -8.56 -3.22
CA ILE A 114 -26.82 -7.60 -4.30
C ILE A 114 -27.85 -6.48 -4.22
N VAL A 115 -27.38 -5.24 -4.38
CA VAL A 115 -28.22 -4.03 -4.33
C VAL A 115 -27.91 -3.17 -5.56
N THR A 116 -28.73 -3.28 -6.59
CA THR A 116 -28.53 -2.61 -7.88
C THR A 116 -29.65 -1.64 -8.24
N GLY A 117 -29.32 -0.54 -8.92
CA GLY A 117 -30.26 0.36 -9.56
C GLY A 117 -30.88 -0.21 -10.87
N SER A 118 -30.40 -1.36 -11.33
CA SER A 118 -30.94 -2.00 -12.53
C SER A 118 -32.21 -2.80 -12.25
N GLY A 119 -33.19 -2.74 -13.19
CA GLY A 119 -34.40 -3.55 -13.18
C GLY A 119 -34.47 -4.58 -14.33
N GLN A 120 -33.36 -4.85 -15.02
CA GLN A 120 -33.36 -5.73 -16.20
C GLN A 120 -33.38 -7.21 -15.81
N LYS A 121 -34.40 -7.96 -16.27
CA LYS A 121 -34.55 -9.39 -15.93
C LYS A 121 -33.38 -10.26 -16.38
N ASN A 122 -32.91 -10.08 -17.61
CA ASN A 122 -31.77 -10.84 -18.17
C ASN A 122 -30.48 -10.66 -17.35
N LEU A 123 -30.27 -9.46 -16.81
CA LEU A 123 -29.10 -9.18 -15.99
C LEU A 123 -29.20 -9.90 -14.63
N ILE A 124 -30.40 -9.95 -14.07
CA ILE A 124 -30.68 -10.68 -12.82
C ILE A 124 -30.40 -12.19 -13.00
N GLU A 125 -30.90 -12.77 -14.10
CA GLU A 125 -30.66 -14.18 -14.42
C GLU A 125 -29.16 -14.47 -14.64
N ARG A 126 -28.48 -13.57 -15.32
CA ARG A 126 -27.04 -13.66 -15.53
C ARG A 126 -26.26 -13.68 -14.22
N VAL A 127 -26.56 -12.76 -13.31
CA VAL A 127 -25.92 -12.71 -11.99
C VAL A 127 -26.10 -14.04 -11.23
N GLN A 128 -27.30 -14.60 -11.27
CA GLN A 128 -27.58 -15.90 -10.63
C GLN A 128 -26.77 -17.05 -11.24
N ASN A 129 -26.48 -16.99 -12.54
CA ASN A 129 -25.66 -17.98 -13.23
C ASN A 129 -24.17 -17.80 -12.94
N ASP A 130 -23.67 -16.55 -13.05
CA ASP A 130 -22.24 -16.23 -12.89
C ASP A 130 -21.75 -16.38 -11.43
N PHE A 131 -22.66 -16.17 -10.46
CA PHE A 131 -22.41 -16.33 -9.03
C PHE A 131 -23.25 -17.48 -8.41
N LYS A 132 -23.45 -18.53 -9.19
CA LYS A 132 -24.26 -19.69 -8.80
C LYS A 132 -23.77 -20.29 -7.49
N GLY A 133 -24.70 -20.55 -6.59
CA GLY A 133 -24.45 -21.11 -5.26
C GLY A 133 -24.21 -20.07 -4.17
N TYR A 134 -24.03 -18.80 -4.53
CA TYR A 134 -23.84 -17.70 -3.57
C TYR A 134 -25.02 -16.74 -3.50
N ILE A 135 -25.77 -16.59 -4.61
CA ILE A 135 -26.85 -15.60 -4.72
C ILE A 135 -28.12 -16.22 -5.31
N THR A 136 -29.25 -15.87 -4.73
CA THR A 136 -30.60 -16.22 -5.21
C THR A 136 -31.43 -14.93 -5.38
N ARG A 137 -32.53 -14.98 -6.11
CA ARG A 137 -33.34 -13.79 -6.42
C ARG A 137 -33.86 -13.06 -5.16
N ASP A 138 -34.16 -13.78 -4.10
CA ASP A 138 -34.63 -13.27 -2.81
C ASP A 138 -33.53 -12.53 -2.01
N LEU A 139 -32.26 -12.65 -2.41
CA LEU A 139 -31.11 -11.93 -1.86
C LEU A 139 -30.68 -10.73 -2.73
N MET A 140 -31.55 -10.33 -3.65
CA MET A 140 -31.29 -9.18 -4.54
C MET A 140 -32.32 -8.07 -4.31
N VAL A 141 -31.83 -6.83 -4.23
CA VAL A 141 -32.63 -5.62 -4.30
C VAL A 141 -32.39 -4.93 -5.63
N THR A 142 -33.44 -4.71 -6.40
CA THR A 142 -33.36 -4.06 -7.71
C THR A 142 -34.21 -2.78 -7.70
N ALA A 143 -34.22 -2.03 -8.80
CA ALA A 143 -35.03 -0.82 -8.93
C ALA A 143 -36.54 -1.05 -8.68
N PHE A 144 -37.03 -2.27 -8.83
CA PHE A 144 -38.44 -2.59 -8.64
C PHE A 144 -38.87 -2.70 -7.17
N GLU A 145 -37.97 -2.95 -6.26
CA GLU A 145 -38.26 -3.17 -4.85
C GLU A 145 -38.20 -1.90 -4.00
N VAL A 146 -37.82 -0.76 -4.58
CA VAL A 146 -37.65 0.51 -3.87
C VAL A 146 -38.37 1.66 -4.57
N LYS A 147 -38.84 2.64 -3.79
CA LYS A 147 -39.47 3.84 -4.34
C LYS A 147 -38.44 4.90 -4.75
N ARG A 148 -37.35 4.99 -4.01
CA ARG A 148 -36.26 5.94 -4.26
C ARG A 148 -34.98 5.17 -4.43
N GLY A 149 -34.29 5.40 -5.55
CA GLY A 149 -32.96 4.85 -5.81
C GLY A 149 -31.85 5.57 -5.07
N LYS A 150 -30.61 5.18 -5.29
CA LYS A 150 -29.43 5.90 -4.82
C LYS A 150 -29.46 7.36 -5.33
N PRO A 151 -29.14 8.38 -4.55
CA PRO A 151 -28.39 8.36 -3.30
C PRO A 151 -29.25 8.20 -2.02
N TYR A 152 -30.54 7.92 -2.14
CA TYR A 152 -31.37 7.66 -0.96
C TYR A 152 -31.01 6.30 -0.34
N PRO A 153 -31.11 6.15 1.01
CA PRO A 153 -30.71 4.93 1.70
C PRO A 153 -31.64 3.72 1.47
N ASP A 154 -32.82 3.95 0.84
CA ASP A 154 -33.89 2.97 0.69
C ASP A 154 -33.41 1.61 0.12
N PRO A 155 -32.55 1.53 -0.92
CA PRO A 155 -32.06 0.26 -1.45
C PRO A 155 -31.26 -0.54 -0.41
N TYR A 156 -30.38 0.13 0.32
CA TYR A 156 -29.54 -0.51 1.32
C TYR A 156 -30.30 -0.86 2.60
N LEU A 157 -31.26 -0.03 3.03
CA LEU A 157 -32.19 -0.36 4.10
C LEU A 157 -33.04 -1.60 3.77
N LYS A 158 -33.49 -1.72 2.51
CA LYS A 158 -34.16 -2.93 2.02
C LYS A 158 -33.22 -4.14 2.06
N GLY A 159 -31.97 -3.97 1.63
CA GLY A 159 -30.94 -5.00 1.70
C GLY A 159 -30.70 -5.47 3.15
N LEU A 160 -30.61 -4.56 4.12
CA LEU A 160 -30.51 -4.91 5.55
C LEU A 160 -31.70 -5.74 6.04
N ALA A 161 -32.92 -5.36 5.62
CA ALA A 161 -34.12 -6.11 5.97
C ALA A 161 -34.10 -7.53 5.42
N LEU A 162 -33.63 -7.73 4.17
CA LEU A 162 -33.44 -9.06 3.56
C LEU A 162 -32.30 -9.84 4.23
N ALA A 163 -31.24 -9.15 4.64
CA ALA A 163 -30.14 -9.76 5.36
C ALA A 163 -30.56 -10.21 6.76
N GLY A 164 -31.51 -9.53 7.39
CA GLY A 164 -31.95 -9.78 8.75
C GLY A 164 -30.92 -9.32 9.80
N VAL A 165 -30.11 -8.30 9.48
CA VAL A 165 -29.05 -7.81 10.36
C VAL A 165 -29.15 -6.29 10.55
N PRO A 166 -28.67 -5.72 11.67
CA PRO A 166 -28.56 -4.28 11.85
C PRO A 166 -27.41 -3.72 10.97
N ALA A 167 -27.46 -2.42 10.66
CA ALA A 167 -26.47 -1.73 9.84
C ALA A 167 -25.03 -1.94 10.35
N SER A 168 -24.82 -1.97 11.67
CA SER A 168 -23.50 -2.20 12.28
C SER A 168 -22.89 -3.57 11.96
N GLN A 169 -23.70 -4.57 11.62
CA GLN A 169 -23.26 -5.91 11.24
C GLN A 169 -23.22 -6.14 9.72
N ALA A 170 -23.49 -5.11 8.94
CA ALA A 170 -23.37 -5.17 7.49
C ALA A 170 -22.18 -4.37 6.98
N VAL A 171 -21.75 -4.68 5.75
CA VAL A 171 -20.80 -3.89 4.98
C VAL A 171 -21.31 -3.78 3.55
N VAL A 172 -21.10 -2.63 2.90
CA VAL A 172 -21.41 -2.40 1.48
C VAL A 172 -20.10 -2.34 0.70
N VAL A 173 -20.11 -2.89 -0.53
CA VAL A 173 -19.04 -2.71 -1.53
C VAL A 173 -19.63 -1.93 -2.70
N GLU A 174 -19.06 -0.77 -2.98
CA GLU A 174 -19.59 0.22 -3.92
C GLU A 174 -18.48 0.94 -4.70
N ASN A 175 -18.75 1.37 -5.93
CA ASN A 175 -17.78 2.07 -6.76
C ASN A 175 -18.18 3.51 -7.13
N ALA A 176 -19.43 3.92 -6.86
CA ALA A 176 -19.99 5.18 -7.32
C ALA A 176 -20.33 6.13 -6.15
N PRO A 177 -20.15 7.46 -6.32
CA PRO A 177 -20.43 8.44 -5.26
C PRO A 177 -21.85 8.35 -4.71
N LEU A 178 -22.87 8.20 -5.57
CA LEU A 178 -24.27 8.15 -5.13
C LEU A 178 -24.58 6.87 -4.35
N GLY A 179 -23.95 5.75 -4.73
CA GLY A 179 -24.11 4.50 -4.01
C GLY A 179 -23.43 4.49 -2.67
N ILE A 180 -22.20 5.04 -2.58
CA ILE A 180 -21.49 5.23 -1.30
C ILE A 180 -22.33 6.10 -0.35
N ARG A 181 -22.83 7.24 -0.85
CA ARG A 181 -23.71 8.14 -0.09
C ARG A 181 -24.96 7.43 0.43
N ALA A 182 -25.61 6.61 -0.41
CA ALA A 182 -26.77 5.84 0.00
C ALA A 182 -26.46 4.83 1.12
N ALA A 183 -25.33 4.13 1.01
CA ALA A 183 -24.89 3.16 2.02
C ALA A 183 -24.52 3.84 3.35
N VAL A 184 -23.78 4.94 3.29
CA VAL A 184 -23.41 5.74 4.45
C VAL A 184 -24.65 6.34 5.11
N ALA A 185 -25.62 6.85 4.33
CA ALA A 185 -26.90 7.36 4.84
C ALA A 185 -27.76 6.25 5.48
N ALA A 186 -27.59 4.99 5.07
CA ALA A 186 -28.20 3.84 5.74
C ALA A 186 -27.47 3.42 7.04
N GLY A 187 -26.38 4.08 7.40
CA GLY A 187 -25.58 3.78 8.58
C GLY A 187 -24.69 2.54 8.43
N ILE A 188 -24.39 2.12 7.20
CA ILE A 188 -23.63 0.91 6.91
C ILE A 188 -22.17 1.29 6.62
N ASP A 189 -21.23 0.57 7.23
CA ASP A 189 -19.83 0.69 6.85
C ASP A 189 -19.64 0.32 5.37
N THR A 190 -18.95 1.18 4.62
CA THR A 190 -18.83 1.04 3.16
C THR A 190 -17.36 0.91 2.74
N ILE A 191 -17.05 -0.09 1.94
CA ILE A 191 -15.81 -0.22 1.19
C ILE A 191 -16.06 0.38 -0.20
N ALA A 192 -15.40 1.48 -0.52
CA ALA A 192 -15.37 2.02 -1.87
C ALA A 192 -14.33 1.25 -2.70
N VAL A 193 -14.69 0.86 -3.93
CA VAL A 193 -13.76 0.27 -4.90
C VAL A 193 -13.68 1.18 -6.11
N ASN A 194 -12.60 1.96 -6.23
CA ASN A 194 -12.40 2.86 -7.37
C ASN A 194 -11.97 2.06 -8.60
N THR A 195 -12.94 1.55 -9.34
CA THR A 195 -12.74 0.78 -10.59
C THR A 195 -12.88 1.65 -11.85
N GLY A 196 -13.11 2.94 -11.66
CA GLY A 196 -13.33 3.92 -12.72
C GLY A 196 -12.27 5.02 -12.79
N PRO A 197 -12.51 6.06 -13.60
CA PRO A 197 -11.58 7.17 -13.80
C PRO A 197 -11.75 8.32 -12.79
N LEU A 198 -12.63 8.17 -11.78
CA LEU A 198 -12.85 9.22 -10.79
C LEU A 198 -11.64 9.38 -9.87
N GLU A 199 -11.36 10.60 -9.45
CA GLU A 199 -10.36 10.86 -8.43
C GLU A 199 -10.79 10.27 -7.08
N ASP A 200 -9.84 9.73 -6.33
CA ASP A 200 -10.10 9.10 -5.03
C ASP A 200 -10.81 10.03 -4.04
N GLU A 201 -10.50 11.31 -4.09
CA GLU A 201 -11.06 12.36 -3.24
C GLU A 201 -12.57 12.50 -3.41
N ILE A 202 -13.09 12.24 -4.61
CA ILE A 202 -14.54 12.26 -4.89
C ILE A 202 -15.24 11.14 -4.12
N LEU A 203 -14.68 9.94 -4.15
CA LEU A 203 -15.24 8.80 -3.43
C LEU A 203 -15.05 8.94 -1.91
N LYS A 204 -13.88 9.42 -1.47
CA LYS A 204 -13.59 9.68 -0.06
C LYS A 204 -14.52 10.72 0.56
N ALA A 205 -14.91 11.75 -0.21
CA ALA A 205 -15.83 12.80 0.24
C ALA A 205 -17.23 12.26 0.62
N GLU A 206 -17.62 11.09 0.10
CA GLU A 206 -18.88 10.43 0.43
C GLU A 206 -18.81 9.63 1.75
N GLY A 207 -17.66 9.56 2.41
CA GLY A 207 -17.47 8.99 3.74
C GLY A 207 -17.38 7.46 3.81
N PRO A 208 -16.81 6.74 2.83
CA PRO A 208 -16.57 5.31 2.97
C PRO A 208 -15.57 5.05 4.11
N ARG A 209 -15.65 3.88 4.72
CA ARG A 209 -14.71 3.46 5.78
C ARG A 209 -13.37 3.03 5.21
N MET A 210 -13.32 2.64 3.95
CA MET A 210 -12.13 2.20 3.24
C MET A 210 -12.28 2.44 1.74
N LEU A 211 -11.17 2.81 1.09
CA LEU A 211 -11.07 2.89 -0.37
C LEU A 211 -10.08 1.86 -0.88
N MET A 212 -10.46 1.16 -1.95
CA MET A 212 -9.62 0.22 -2.70
C MET A 212 -9.69 0.55 -4.19
N HIS A 213 -8.76 0.04 -4.99
CA HIS A 213 -8.66 0.37 -6.40
C HIS A 213 -9.07 -0.78 -7.33
N SER A 214 -9.51 -1.91 -6.77
CA SER A 214 -10.06 -3.03 -7.53
C SER A 214 -10.73 -4.06 -6.63
N MET A 215 -11.62 -4.86 -7.21
CA MET A 215 -12.15 -6.06 -6.55
C MET A 215 -11.06 -7.11 -6.29
N GLN A 216 -9.99 -7.11 -7.09
CA GLN A 216 -8.83 -7.97 -6.82
C GLN A 216 -8.11 -7.56 -5.53
N GLU A 217 -7.92 -6.25 -5.29
CA GLU A 217 -7.36 -5.77 -4.01
C GLU A 217 -8.23 -6.17 -2.82
N LEU A 218 -9.56 -6.06 -2.96
CA LEU A 218 -10.49 -6.53 -1.92
C LEU A 218 -10.34 -8.04 -1.70
N SER A 219 -10.23 -8.82 -2.77
CA SER A 219 -9.99 -10.27 -2.68
C SER A 219 -8.70 -10.58 -1.92
N ASP A 220 -7.59 -9.91 -2.27
CA ASP A 220 -6.27 -10.17 -1.68
C ASP A 220 -6.20 -9.80 -0.19
N ARG A 221 -7.02 -8.85 0.24
CA ARG A 221 -7.09 -8.37 1.62
C ARG A 221 -8.21 -9.00 2.45
N PHE A 222 -9.09 -9.82 1.84
CA PHE A 222 -10.35 -10.25 2.45
C PHE A 222 -10.15 -11.02 3.76
N GLU A 223 -9.24 -12.00 3.79
CA GLU A 223 -8.96 -12.79 5.00
C GLU A 223 -8.40 -11.90 6.13
N SER A 224 -7.51 -10.98 5.80
CA SER A 224 -6.96 -10.07 6.80
C SER A 224 -8.03 -9.11 7.34
N LEU A 225 -8.99 -8.68 6.51
CA LEU A 225 -10.15 -7.91 6.96
C LEU A 225 -11.05 -8.71 7.91
N CYS A 226 -11.24 -10.01 7.65
CA CYS A 226 -12.03 -10.89 8.51
C CYS A 226 -11.34 -11.21 9.84
N SER A 227 -10.03 -11.45 9.83
CA SER A 227 -9.25 -11.73 11.04
C SER A 227 -9.00 -10.52 11.92
N GLY A 228 -9.19 -9.32 11.37
CA GLY A 228 -8.83 -8.06 12.04
C GLY A 228 -7.32 -7.85 12.09
N ASP A 229 -6.53 -8.62 11.32
CA ASP A 229 -5.09 -8.55 11.31
C ASP A 229 -4.56 -7.22 10.77
N THR A 230 -3.40 -6.82 11.24
CA THR A 230 -2.67 -5.63 10.78
C THR A 230 -2.08 -5.88 9.40
N ASP A 231 -2.21 -4.94 8.46
CA ASP A 231 -1.63 -5.04 7.12
C ASP A 231 -0.13 -4.75 7.13
N LEU A 232 0.29 -3.73 7.90
CA LEU A 232 1.69 -3.28 7.96
C LEU A 232 2.12 -2.99 9.39
N SER A 233 3.29 -3.51 9.79
CA SER A 233 4.00 -3.08 10.99
C SER A 233 5.21 -2.25 10.59
N VAL A 234 5.25 -0.98 11.03
CA VAL A 234 6.40 -0.08 10.86
C VAL A 234 7.22 -0.11 12.14
N ILE A 235 8.46 -0.57 12.05
CA ILE A 235 9.37 -0.67 13.21
C ILE A 235 10.35 0.49 13.18
N MET A 236 10.33 1.31 14.21
CA MET A 236 11.13 2.53 14.33
C MET A 236 12.06 2.45 15.56
N PRO A 237 13.37 2.18 15.39
CA PRO A 237 14.34 2.33 16.46
C PRO A 237 14.54 3.81 16.81
N VAL A 238 14.50 4.16 18.08
CA VAL A 238 14.63 5.54 18.56
C VAL A 238 15.73 5.60 19.63
N TYR A 239 16.76 6.43 19.38
CA TYR A 239 17.79 6.71 20.35
C TYR A 239 18.29 8.16 20.23
N ASN A 240 18.00 8.99 21.22
CA ASN A 240 18.39 10.40 21.28
C ASN A 240 18.00 11.17 20.00
N ALA A 241 16.72 11.08 19.62
CA ALA A 241 16.17 11.65 18.39
C ALA A 241 15.18 12.82 18.64
N ALA A 242 15.14 13.40 19.84
CA ALA A 242 14.12 14.40 20.21
C ALA A 242 13.99 15.56 19.23
N SER A 243 15.09 15.96 18.56
CA SER A 243 15.10 17.08 17.60
C SER A 243 14.40 16.78 16.26
N SER A 244 14.30 15.52 15.85
CA SER A 244 13.74 15.08 14.55
C SER A 244 12.44 14.29 14.71
N LEU A 245 12.27 13.63 15.86
CA LEU A 245 11.26 12.62 16.08
C LEU A 245 9.82 13.07 15.81
N ARG A 246 9.47 14.33 16.16
CA ARG A 246 8.12 14.87 15.90
C ARG A 246 7.81 14.88 14.41
N ALA A 247 8.70 15.42 13.59
CA ALA A 247 8.53 15.47 12.14
C ALA A 247 8.44 14.05 11.53
N THR A 248 9.25 13.11 12.04
CA THR A 248 9.18 11.71 11.61
C THR A 248 7.85 11.07 11.97
N LEU A 249 7.37 11.24 13.21
CA LEU A 249 6.07 10.70 13.66
C LEU A 249 4.91 11.31 12.87
N ASP A 250 4.92 12.64 12.64
CA ASP A 250 3.91 13.30 11.81
C ASP A 250 3.88 12.70 10.40
N SER A 251 5.06 12.48 9.79
CA SER A 251 5.17 11.90 8.45
C SER A 251 4.67 10.45 8.36
N VAL A 252 4.88 9.65 9.40
CA VAL A 252 4.45 8.24 9.44
C VAL A 252 2.96 8.12 9.78
N LEU A 253 2.49 8.88 10.77
CA LEU A 253 1.11 8.80 11.23
C LEU A 253 0.12 9.50 10.31
N SER A 254 0.58 10.42 9.44
CA SER A 254 -0.23 10.98 8.34
C SER A 254 -0.46 10.01 7.18
N GLN A 255 0.22 8.86 7.14
CA GLN A 255 -0.01 7.87 6.09
C GLN A 255 -1.43 7.31 6.15
N GLU A 256 -2.14 7.38 5.02
CA GLU A 256 -3.51 6.87 4.86
C GLU A 256 -3.53 5.35 4.81
N MET A 257 -3.37 4.72 5.98
CA MET A 257 -3.37 3.27 6.11
C MET A 257 -3.97 2.86 7.46
N ASP A 258 -5.27 2.57 7.47
CA ASP A 258 -6.04 2.29 8.71
C ASP A 258 -5.54 1.07 9.49
N ARG A 259 -5.00 0.09 8.78
CA ARG A 259 -4.54 -1.19 9.35
C ARG A 259 -3.02 -1.25 9.46
N MET A 260 -2.42 -0.12 9.82
CA MET A 260 -1.00 0.02 10.12
C MET A 260 -0.80 0.11 11.65
N GLU A 261 0.25 -0.51 12.15
CA GLU A 261 0.78 -0.24 13.48
C GLU A 261 2.20 0.32 13.35
N VAL A 262 2.55 1.25 14.23
CA VAL A 262 3.89 1.80 14.35
C VAL A 262 4.47 1.34 15.68
N ILE A 263 5.58 0.62 15.65
CA ILE A 263 6.25 0.07 16.83
C ILE A 263 7.54 0.87 17.03
N ALA A 264 7.47 1.92 17.85
CA ALA A 264 8.62 2.72 18.22
C ALA A 264 9.37 2.04 19.37
N VAL A 265 10.63 1.72 19.14
CA VAL A 265 11.49 1.08 20.15
C VAL A 265 12.48 2.09 20.69
N ASN A 266 12.20 2.65 21.87
CA ASN A 266 13.13 3.51 22.60
C ASN A 266 14.31 2.68 23.11
N ASP A 267 15.45 2.83 22.48
CA ASP A 267 16.68 2.08 22.78
C ASP A 267 17.53 2.76 23.88
N GLY A 268 16.87 3.15 24.99
CA GLY A 268 17.51 3.76 26.14
C GLY A 268 17.92 5.21 25.92
N SER A 269 17.08 6.04 25.29
CA SER A 269 17.31 7.47 25.11
C SER A 269 17.47 8.19 26.44
N THR A 270 18.33 9.23 26.44
CA THR A 270 18.60 10.09 27.58
C THR A 270 18.11 11.52 27.39
N ASP A 271 17.54 11.81 26.24
CA ASP A 271 16.86 13.07 25.89
C ASP A 271 15.32 12.92 25.98
N ASP A 272 14.58 13.90 25.48
CA ASP A 272 13.11 13.93 25.52
C ASP A 272 12.44 12.95 24.55
N SER A 273 13.18 12.06 23.87
CA SER A 273 12.60 11.14 22.87
C SER A 273 11.47 10.28 23.46
N LEU A 274 11.64 9.73 24.67
CA LEU A 274 10.62 8.88 25.28
C LEU A 274 9.33 9.67 25.58
N SER A 275 9.43 10.87 26.13
CA SER A 275 8.26 11.71 26.42
C SER A 275 7.50 12.11 25.16
N ILE A 276 8.22 12.36 24.05
CA ILE A 276 7.60 12.62 22.73
C ILE A 276 6.83 11.39 22.25
N LEU A 277 7.42 10.20 22.33
CA LEU A 277 6.75 8.95 21.94
C LEU A 277 5.47 8.71 22.75
N GLU A 278 5.51 8.91 24.06
CA GLU A 278 4.35 8.75 24.95
C GLU A 278 3.25 9.78 24.64
N GLU A 279 3.60 11.04 24.34
CA GLU A 279 2.68 12.08 23.90
C GLU A 279 1.93 11.67 22.64
N TYR A 280 2.64 11.15 21.62
CA TYR A 280 2.03 10.73 20.36
C TYR A 280 1.22 9.44 20.52
N ALA A 281 1.66 8.48 21.31
CA ALA A 281 0.92 7.25 21.58
C ALA A 281 -0.41 7.50 22.31
N ALA A 282 -0.48 8.54 23.12
CA ALA A 282 -1.72 8.96 23.74
C ALA A 282 -2.75 9.55 22.74
N LYS A 283 -2.29 10.06 21.58
CA LYS A 283 -3.10 10.69 20.54
C LYS A 283 -3.49 9.73 19.42
N ASP A 284 -2.60 8.78 19.07
CA ASP A 284 -2.81 7.83 17.97
C ASP A 284 -2.58 6.39 18.44
N SER A 285 -3.65 5.61 18.47
CA SER A 285 -3.64 4.21 18.93
C SER A 285 -2.83 3.25 18.04
N ARG A 286 -2.44 3.68 16.83
CA ARG A 286 -1.56 2.91 15.95
C ARG A 286 -0.11 2.87 16.47
N LEU A 287 0.30 3.89 17.25
CA LEU A 287 1.66 3.97 17.82
C LEU A 287 1.77 3.17 19.12
N LYS A 288 2.68 2.22 19.15
CA LYS A 288 3.05 1.42 20.30
C LYS A 288 4.49 1.72 20.68
N VAL A 289 4.74 1.97 21.97
CA VAL A 289 6.08 2.29 22.49
C VAL A 289 6.62 1.11 23.29
N ILE A 290 7.85 0.71 22.96
CA ILE A 290 8.62 -0.29 23.70
C ILE A 290 9.91 0.38 24.19
N SER A 291 10.27 0.21 25.45
CA SER A 291 11.55 0.70 25.97
C SER A 291 12.48 -0.45 26.33
N GLN A 292 13.75 -0.31 25.98
CA GLN A 292 14.81 -1.27 26.32
C GLN A 292 16.11 -0.56 26.67
N LYS A 293 17.05 -1.32 27.24
CA LYS A 293 18.44 -0.83 27.45
C LYS A 293 19.12 -0.78 26.08
N ASN A 294 19.87 0.30 25.84
CA ASN A 294 20.60 0.52 24.60
C ASN A 294 21.36 -0.71 24.11
N GLY A 295 21.13 -1.08 22.86
CA GLY A 295 21.73 -2.26 22.23
C GLY A 295 22.00 -2.05 20.75
N LEU A 296 21.96 -0.80 20.25
CA LEU A 296 22.06 -0.38 18.86
C LEU A 296 20.84 -0.78 18.01
N GLN A 297 20.79 -0.22 16.80
CA GLN A 297 19.62 -0.30 15.92
C GLN A 297 19.17 -1.74 15.62
N GLY A 298 20.10 -2.68 15.40
CA GLY A 298 19.76 -4.07 15.11
C GLY A 298 18.95 -4.74 16.22
N LYS A 299 19.34 -4.53 17.49
CA LYS A 299 18.59 -5.06 18.64
C LYS A 299 17.21 -4.41 18.77
N ALA A 300 17.13 -3.09 18.55
CA ALA A 300 15.85 -2.38 18.60
C ALA A 300 14.90 -2.85 17.47
N ARG A 301 15.39 -3.01 16.24
CA ARG A 301 14.59 -3.58 15.14
C ARG A 301 14.12 -5.00 15.44
N ASN A 302 14.97 -5.85 16.01
CA ASN A 302 14.60 -7.21 16.44
C ASN A 302 13.52 -7.22 17.53
N ALA A 303 13.60 -6.29 18.50
CA ALA A 303 12.57 -6.16 19.54
C ALA A 303 11.22 -5.76 18.96
N GLY A 304 11.19 -4.80 18.01
CA GLY A 304 9.99 -4.44 17.29
C GLY A 304 9.45 -5.59 16.45
N LEU A 305 10.31 -6.31 15.73
CA LEU A 305 9.93 -7.45 14.89
C LEU A 305 9.27 -8.58 15.71
N LYS A 306 9.71 -8.80 16.94
CA LYS A 306 9.14 -9.84 17.83
C LYS A 306 7.65 -9.63 18.14
N VAL A 307 7.19 -8.38 18.13
CA VAL A 307 5.80 -8.02 18.47
C VAL A 307 4.99 -7.56 17.26
N ALA A 308 5.61 -7.45 16.10
CA ALA A 308 4.99 -7.07 14.84
C ALA A 308 3.91 -8.09 14.44
N ARG A 309 2.73 -7.59 14.03
CA ARG A 309 1.56 -8.39 13.63
C ARG A 309 1.22 -8.22 12.16
N GLY A 310 1.77 -7.19 11.50
CA GLY A 310 1.48 -6.88 10.11
C GLY A 310 1.80 -8.01 9.14
N ARG A 311 0.98 -8.14 8.11
CA ARG A 311 1.26 -9.03 6.97
C ARG A 311 2.60 -8.68 6.31
N TYR A 312 2.89 -7.38 6.25
CA TYR A 312 4.19 -6.83 5.85
C TYR A 312 4.86 -6.11 7.00
N VAL A 313 6.18 -5.99 6.94
CA VAL A 313 7.01 -5.25 7.89
C VAL A 313 7.80 -4.20 7.12
N ALA A 314 7.87 -2.99 7.66
CA ALA A 314 8.74 -1.91 7.24
C ALA A 314 9.67 -1.51 8.38
N TYR A 315 10.83 -0.96 8.03
CA TYR A 315 11.73 -0.32 8.98
C TYR A 315 11.83 1.17 8.64
N MET A 316 11.93 2.02 9.64
CA MET A 316 12.06 3.46 9.49
C MET A 316 12.99 4.04 10.53
N ASP A 317 13.90 4.91 10.13
CA ASP A 317 14.77 5.62 11.05
C ASP A 317 14.04 6.86 11.65
N SER A 318 14.37 7.22 12.89
CA SER A 318 13.66 8.24 13.68
C SER A 318 14.03 9.70 13.32
N ASP A 319 14.80 9.88 12.25
CA ASP A 319 15.30 11.16 11.78
C ASP A 319 15.02 11.42 10.27
N ASP A 320 14.19 10.54 9.64
CA ASP A 320 13.83 10.61 8.24
C ASP A 320 12.33 10.86 8.03
N LEU A 321 11.91 11.10 6.78
CA LEU A 321 10.53 11.39 6.39
C LEU A 321 10.05 10.47 5.24
N LEU A 322 8.75 10.49 4.99
CA LEU A 322 8.10 9.75 3.90
C LEU A 322 7.34 10.71 2.97
N SER A 323 7.23 10.36 1.69
CA SER A 323 6.29 11.03 0.79
C SER A 323 4.84 10.64 1.13
N ASP A 324 3.89 11.47 0.66
CA ASP A 324 2.47 11.15 0.79
C ASP A 324 2.15 9.81 0.12
N GLY A 325 1.27 9.02 0.74
CA GLY A 325 0.86 7.72 0.24
C GLY A 325 1.98 6.65 0.17
N TYR A 326 3.13 6.87 0.82
CA TYR A 326 4.30 6.00 0.73
C TYR A 326 3.97 4.53 1.02
N TYR A 327 3.44 4.25 2.19
CA TYR A 327 3.15 2.87 2.58
C TYR A 327 1.94 2.28 1.85
N SER A 328 0.91 3.08 1.56
CA SER A 328 -0.26 2.61 0.82
C SER A 328 0.09 2.20 -0.62
N ASN A 329 0.98 2.95 -1.30
CA ASN A 329 1.47 2.60 -2.63
C ASN A 329 2.30 1.32 -2.63
N LEU A 330 3.26 1.19 -1.69
CA LEU A 330 4.08 -0.03 -1.53
C LEU A 330 3.20 -1.26 -1.25
N PHE A 331 2.26 -1.13 -0.32
CA PHE A 331 1.37 -2.23 0.05
C PHE A 331 0.47 -2.65 -1.12
N ARG A 332 -0.10 -1.67 -1.83
CA ARG A 332 -0.92 -1.91 -3.03
C ARG A 332 -0.14 -2.64 -4.12
N ALA A 333 1.08 -2.18 -4.42
CA ALA A 333 1.94 -2.81 -5.42
C ALA A 333 2.30 -4.25 -5.01
N ALA A 334 2.65 -4.48 -3.75
CA ALA A 334 2.94 -5.81 -3.23
C ALA A 334 1.74 -6.76 -3.33
N CYS A 335 0.54 -6.31 -2.93
CA CYS A 335 -0.70 -7.09 -3.04
C CYS A 335 -1.05 -7.39 -4.49
N LYS A 336 -1.01 -6.39 -5.39
CA LYS A 336 -1.34 -6.54 -6.81
C LYS A 336 -0.44 -7.56 -7.53
N THR A 337 0.84 -7.62 -7.16
CA THR A 337 1.82 -8.49 -7.83
C THR A 337 2.10 -9.80 -7.10
N GLY A 338 1.61 -9.93 -5.86
CA GLY A 338 1.96 -11.04 -4.96
C GLY A 338 3.43 -10.98 -4.52
N ALA A 339 4.06 -9.80 -4.55
CA ALA A 339 5.47 -9.65 -4.24
C ALA A 339 5.76 -9.85 -2.75
N ASP A 340 6.92 -10.45 -2.46
CA ASP A 340 7.46 -10.58 -1.11
C ASP A 340 8.06 -9.27 -0.62
N ILE A 341 8.56 -8.45 -1.55
CA ILE A 341 9.20 -7.16 -1.29
C ILE A 341 8.61 -6.12 -2.24
N ALA A 342 8.13 -4.97 -1.71
CA ALA A 342 7.93 -3.76 -2.49
C ALA A 342 9.00 -2.74 -2.12
N PHE A 343 9.70 -2.23 -3.12
CA PHE A 343 10.93 -1.45 -2.99
C PHE A 343 10.77 -0.05 -3.59
N SER A 344 11.11 0.98 -2.82
CA SER A 344 10.95 2.39 -3.19
C SER A 344 12.28 3.09 -3.48
N GLU A 345 12.18 4.31 -4.00
CA GLU A 345 13.30 5.23 -4.17
C GLU A 345 13.72 5.86 -2.82
N ILE A 346 15.02 6.18 -2.67
CA ILE A 346 15.51 7.05 -1.59
C ILE A 346 15.84 8.42 -2.17
N LYS A 347 15.14 9.44 -1.69
CA LYS A 347 15.40 10.85 -1.96
C LYS A 347 16.22 11.45 -0.83
N ARG A 348 17.50 11.73 -1.06
CA ARG A 348 18.35 12.39 -0.07
C ARG A 348 18.27 13.90 -0.19
N ILE A 349 18.05 14.58 0.94
CA ILE A 349 18.03 16.02 1.05
C ILE A 349 19.22 16.47 1.91
N LYS A 350 20.04 17.39 1.34
CA LYS A 350 21.14 18.05 2.05
C LYS A 350 21.12 19.55 1.77
N GLY A 351 20.50 20.35 2.64
CA GLY A 351 20.17 21.75 2.34
C GLY A 351 19.30 21.84 1.08
N SER A 352 19.73 22.63 0.09
CA SER A 352 19.04 22.73 -1.21
C SER A 352 19.37 21.61 -2.20
N ASN A 353 20.30 20.70 -1.87
CA ASN A 353 20.74 19.66 -2.80
C ASN A 353 19.90 18.38 -2.60
N VAL A 354 19.24 17.95 -3.68
CA VAL A 354 18.43 16.72 -3.75
C VAL A 354 19.13 15.71 -4.64
N LYS A 355 19.22 14.46 -4.17
CA LYS A 355 19.77 13.32 -4.91
C LYS A 355 18.89 12.08 -4.73
N TYR A 356 18.61 11.37 -5.81
CA TYR A 356 17.98 10.07 -5.82
C TYR A 356 19.04 8.95 -5.85
N PHE A 357 18.83 7.87 -5.09
CA PHE A 357 19.85 6.85 -4.93
C PHE A 357 19.78 5.75 -5.99
N TYR A 358 18.58 5.30 -6.33
CA TYR A 358 18.38 4.16 -7.22
C TYR A 358 18.00 4.58 -8.65
N GLY A 359 17.37 5.74 -8.81
CA GLY A 359 16.93 6.25 -10.10
C GLY A 359 15.82 5.40 -10.71
N LEU A 360 14.91 4.91 -9.88
CA LEU A 360 13.76 4.12 -10.31
C LEU A 360 12.87 4.95 -11.24
N LYS A 361 12.48 4.40 -12.40
CA LYS A 361 11.68 5.11 -13.41
C LYS A 361 10.28 4.53 -13.58
N GLU A 362 10.14 3.23 -13.36
CA GLU A 362 8.90 2.49 -13.60
C GLU A 362 8.70 1.38 -12.57
N SER A 363 7.47 0.94 -12.43
CA SER A 363 7.14 -0.20 -11.59
C SER A 363 7.38 -1.49 -12.37
N VAL A 364 8.34 -2.30 -11.91
CA VAL A 364 8.69 -3.58 -12.50
C VAL A 364 8.66 -4.68 -11.46
N VAL A 365 8.22 -5.88 -11.89
CA VAL A 365 8.28 -7.09 -11.05
C VAL A 365 9.52 -7.87 -11.43
N VAL A 366 10.35 -8.21 -10.43
CA VAL A 366 11.64 -8.86 -10.59
C VAL A 366 11.67 -10.14 -9.78
N GLU A 367 12.00 -11.27 -10.43
CA GLU A 367 12.16 -12.59 -9.79
C GLU A 367 13.63 -13.03 -9.76
N ASP A 368 14.42 -12.60 -10.73
CA ASP A 368 15.85 -12.92 -10.82
C ASP A 368 16.67 -12.33 -9.67
N ARG A 369 17.53 -13.13 -9.06
CA ARG A 369 18.34 -12.76 -7.89
C ARG A 369 19.37 -11.68 -8.20
N ASP A 370 20.10 -11.84 -9.29
CA ASP A 370 21.16 -10.90 -9.67
C ASP A 370 20.55 -9.53 -10.04
N GLU A 371 19.40 -9.55 -10.70
CA GLU A 371 18.65 -8.33 -11.03
C GLU A 371 18.11 -7.62 -9.79
N LYS A 372 17.55 -8.35 -8.82
CA LYS A 372 17.13 -7.77 -7.52
C LYS A 372 18.33 -7.12 -6.81
N LEU A 373 19.46 -7.80 -6.74
CA LEU A 373 20.69 -7.26 -6.15
C LEU A 373 21.18 -6.03 -6.90
N ARG A 374 21.12 -6.03 -8.23
CA ARG A 374 21.53 -4.89 -9.08
C ARG A 374 20.66 -3.66 -8.82
N ILE A 375 19.33 -3.82 -8.71
CA ILE A 375 18.37 -2.72 -8.48
C ILE A 375 18.51 -2.19 -7.05
N CYS A 376 18.58 -3.06 -6.04
CA CYS A 376 18.50 -2.68 -4.64
C CYS A 376 19.85 -2.33 -4.00
N THR A 377 20.93 -2.35 -4.76
CA THR A 377 22.25 -1.97 -4.24
C THR A 377 22.52 -0.49 -4.45
N CYS A 378 22.63 0.25 -3.35
CA CYS A 378 23.23 1.59 -3.34
C CYS A 378 24.71 1.44 -2.94
N PRO A 379 25.67 1.47 -3.87
CA PRO A 379 27.07 1.19 -3.51
C PRO A 379 27.62 2.11 -2.43
N PRO A 380 28.20 1.61 -1.34
CA PRO A 380 28.55 0.18 -1.11
C PRO A 380 27.67 -0.51 -0.06
N SER A 381 26.35 -0.26 0.03
CA SER A 381 25.52 -0.88 1.07
C SER A 381 24.11 -1.25 0.57
N PHE A 382 23.43 -2.02 1.38
CA PHE A 382 22.00 -2.28 1.28
C PHE A 382 21.27 -1.48 2.37
N CYS A 383 20.07 -1.00 2.10
CA CYS A 383 19.24 -0.27 3.05
C CYS A 383 17.96 -1.07 3.34
N SER A 384 17.57 -1.14 4.61
CA SER A 384 16.33 -1.82 5.02
C SER A 384 15.11 -0.90 5.07
N VAL A 385 15.31 0.42 5.01
CA VAL A 385 14.27 1.43 5.30
C VAL A 385 13.35 1.75 4.12
N ASN A 386 13.77 1.48 2.90
CA ASN A 386 13.01 1.84 1.69
C ASN A 386 12.26 0.67 1.07
N MET A 387 11.75 -0.21 1.89
CA MET A 387 10.95 -1.36 1.44
C MET A 387 9.94 -1.79 2.49
N ILE A 388 8.90 -2.49 2.03
CA ILE A 388 8.10 -3.37 2.88
C ILE A 388 8.39 -4.82 2.50
N VAL A 389 8.42 -5.70 3.50
CA VAL A 389 8.78 -7.12 3.34
C VAL A 389 7.69 -7.98 3.94
N ARG A 390 7.28 -9.04 3.25
CA ARG A 390 6.31 -10.00 3.76
C ARG A 390 6.82 -10.66 5.05
N ARG A 391 6.07 -10.56 6.13
CA ARG A 391 6.50 -11.03 7.46
C ARG A 391 6.75 -12.53 7.51
N ASP A 392 5.94 -13.34 6.81
CA ASP A 392 6.11 -14.79 6.75
C ASP A 392 7.44 -15.21 6.09
N LEU A 393 7.96 -14.42 5.13
CA LEU A 393 9.30 -14.64 4.57
C LEU A 393 10.37 -14.46 5.64
N ILE A 394 10.28 -13.37 6.42
CA ILE A 394 11.25 -13.08 7.51
C ILE A 394 11.21 -14.21 8.57
N GLU A 395 10.02 -14.65 8.94
CA GLU A 395 9.81 -15.70 9.95
C GLU A 395 10.30 -17.06 9.46
N ARG A 396 9.92 -17.47 8.25
CA ARG A 396 10.35 -18.74 7.64
C ARG A 396 11.87 -18.86 7.54
N LEU A 397 12.55 -17.76 7.24
CA LEU A 397 14.00 -17.71 7.14
C LEU A 397 14.69 -17.54 8.49
N GLY A 398 13.95 -17.31 9.57
CA GLY A 398 14.50 -17.00 10.88
C GLY A 398 15.41 -15.76 10.89
N LEU A 399 15.12 -14.79 9.96
CA LEU A 399 16.00 -13.64 9.79
C LEU A 399 15.90 -12.68 10.98
N ARG A 400 17.07 -12.28 11.48
CA ARG A 400 17.23 -11.24 12.51
C ARG A 400 18.41 -10.37 12.14
N PHE A 401 18.35 -9.11 12.55
CA PHE A 401 19.49 -8.21 12.45
C PHE A 401 20.62 -8.65 13.38
N PRO A 402 21.88 -8.60 12.95
CA PRO A 402 23.02 -8.73 13.85
C PRO A 402 22.97 -7.69 14.98
N GLU A 403 23.11 -8.12 16.22
CA GLU A 403 23.03 -7.24 17.38
C GLU A 403 24.41 -6.74 17.82
N GLY A 404 24.46 -5.53 18.41
CA GLY A 404 25.68 -4.95 18.95
C GLY A 404 26.69 -4.47 17.91
N VAL A 405 26.32 -4.40 16.63
CA VAL A 405 27.18 -3.97 15.51
C VAL A 405 26.52 -2.82 14.73
N TYR A 406 27.36 -2.07 14.00
CA TYR A 406 26.93 -1.12 12.98
C TYR A 406 26.85 -1.82 11.61
N TYR A 407 26.05 -1.26 10.68
CA TYR A 407 25.83 -1.81 9.33
C TYR A 407 25.17 -3.20 9.35
N GLU A 408 24.29 -3.41 10.31
CA GLU A 408 23.52 -4.63 10.57
C GLU A 408 22.53 -4.97 9.43
N ASP A 409 22.14 -3.97 8.66
CA ASP A 409 21.21 -4.10 7.55
C ASP A 409 21.83 -4.81 6.33
N ALA A 410 23.14 -4.72 6.13
CA ALA A 410 23.81 -5.23 4.94
C ALA A 410 23.56 -6.73 4.71
N THR A 411 23.79 -7.56 5.71
CA THR A 411 23.59 -9.02 5.60
C THR A 411 22.12 -9.42 5.65
N TYR A 412 21.32 -8.68 6.42
CA TYR A 412 19.89 -8.90 6.55
C TYR A 412 19.18 -8.69 5.21
N VAL A 413 19.39 -7.53 4.58
CA VAL A 413 18.77 -7.18 3.29
C VAL A 413 19.30 -8.06 2.16
N PHE A 414 20.61 -8.36 2.15
CA PHE A 414 21.19 -9.26 1.16
C PHE A 414 20.47 -10.62 1.15
N ARG A 415 20.28 -11.23 2.33
CA ARG A 415 19.56 -12.52 2.44
C ARG A 415 18.10 -12.40 2.03
N LEU A 416 17.41 -11.33 2.41
CA LEU A 416 16.03 -11.08 1.96
C LEU A 416 15.92 -11.05 0.43
N LEU A 417 16.82 -10.33 -0.24
CA LEU A 417 16.81 -10.23 -1.72
C LEU A 417 17.09 -11.56 -2.38
N CYS A 418 18.01 -12.36 -1.83
CA CYS A 418 18.34 -13.69 -2.38
C CYS A 418 17.22 -14.72 -2.18
N GLU A 419 16.48 -14.64 -1.09
CA GLU A 419 15.48 -15.64 -0.70
C GLU A 419 14.04 -15.24 -1.07
N SER A 420 13.80 -13.97 -1.42
CA SER A 420 12.49 -13.53 -1.90
C SER A 420 12.17 -14.14 -3.27
N GLY A 421 10.92 -14.53 -3.50
CA GLY A 421 10.42 -14.90 -4.83
C GLY A 421 10.33 -13.68 -5.72
N LYS A 422 9.41 -12.76 -5.38
CA LYS A 422 9.12 -11.56 -6.18
C LYS A 422 9.47 -10.28 -5.44
N LEU A 423 10.05 -9.33 -6.18
CA LEU A 423 10.21 -7.94 -5.77
C LEU A 423 9.48 -7.05 -6.78
N VAL A 424 8.79 -6.00 -6.31
CA VAL A 424 8.21 -4.96 -7.15
C VAL A 424 8.80 -3.60 -6.82
N THR A 425 9.19 -2.82 -7.83
CA THR A 425 9.64 -1.42 -7.65
C THR A 425 8.46 -0.45 -7.67
N VAL A 426 8.53 0.60 -6.83
CA VAL A 426 7.48 1.60 -6.65
C VAL A 426 8.11 3.00 -6.69
N PRO A 427 8.38 3.55 -7.88
CA PRO A 427 9.15 4.80 -8.05
C PRO A 427 8.44 6.05 -7.50
N GLU A 428 7.10 6.06 -7.48
CA GLU A 428 6.30 7.15 -6.93
C GLU A 428 6.42 7.29 -5.41
N SER A 429 6.79 6.23 -4.70
CA SER A 429 7.02 6.24 -3.26
C SER A 429 8.46 6.61 -2.94
N GLN A 430 8.66 7.65 -2.13
CA GLN A 430 9.98 8.16 -1.80
C GLN A 430 10.22 8.12 -0.30
N TYR A 431 11.23 7.35 0.12
CA TYR A 431 11.83 7.47 1.44
C TYR A 431 12.74 8.69 1.46
N ILE A 432 12.48 9.66 2.34
CA ILE A 432 13.16 10.96 2.35
C ILE A 432 14.24 10.95 3.43
N TYR A 433 15.48 10.68 3.01
CA TYR A 433 16.64 10.68 3.87
C TYR A 433 17.14 12.11 4.12
N ILE A 434 17.07 12.55 5.37
CA ILE A 434 17.52 13.87 5.81
C ILE A 434 18.96 13.82 6.27
N HIS A 435 19.85 14.56 5.56
CA HIS A 435 21.24 14.62 5.95
C HIS A 435 21.47 15.61 7.08
N HIS A 436 21.87 15.12 8.26
CA HIS A 436 22.27 15.95 9.39
C HIS A 436 23.61 15.48 10.00
N PRO A 437 24.36 16.38 10.71
CA PRO A 437 25.69 16.06 11.24
C PRO A 437 25.73 14.92 12.27
N GLY A 438 24.61 14.65 12.97
CA GLY A 438 24.48 13.63 14.00
C GLY A 438 24.22 12.23 13.49
N SER A 439 23.92 12.04 12.17
CA SER A 439 23.60 10.72 11.63
C SER A 439 24.73 9.71 11.81
N THR A 440 24.37 8.44 12.02
CA THR A 440 25.32 7.35 12.23
C THR A 440 26.37 7.25 11.12
N VAL A 441 25.96 7.47 9.87
CA VAL A 441 26.86 7.40 8.69
C VAL A 441 27.86 8.55 8.65
N HIS A 442 27.49 9.74 9.15
CA HIS A 442 28.30 10.97 9.06
C HIS A 442 29.00 11.32 10.36
N SER A 443 28.65 10.70 11.49
CA SER A 443 29.36 10.88 12.75
C SER A 443 30.78 10.34 12.69
N ARG A 444 31.64 10.79 13.60
CA ARG A 444 33.06 10.40 13.68
C ARG A 444 33.22 8.89 13.58
N GLN A 445 34.02 8.44 12.63
CA GLN A 445 34.30 7.02 12.37
C GLN A 445 35.17 6.46 13.53
N SER A 446 34.55 5.74 14.48
CA SER A 446 35.27 4.99 15.49
C SER A 446 35.92 3.75 14.89
N ALA A 447 36.95 3.21 15.58
CA ALA A 447 37.56 1.93 15.19
C ALA A 447 36.54 0.80 15.11
N LYS A 448 35.54 0.78 16.03
CA LYS A 448 34.43 -0.17 16.01
C LYS A 448 33.60 -0.04 14.72
N LYS A 449 33.16 1.17 14.34
CA LYS A 449 32.39 1.39 13.12
C LYS A 449 33.12 0.92 11.87
N GLN A 450 34.43 1.18 11.79
CA GLN A 450 35.25 0.73 10.65
C GLN A 450 35.37 -0.80 10.60
N THR A 451 35.58 -1.43 11.76
CA THR A 451 35.66 -2.90 11.86
C THR A 451 34.32 -3.55 11.50
N ASP A 452 33.22 -3.05 12.06
CA ASP A 452 31.88 -3.58 11.80
C ASP A 452 31.52 -3.44 10.31
N LYS A 453 31.82 -2.29 9.67
CA LYS A 453 31.63 -2.08 8.25
C LYS A 453 32.42 -3.08 7.40
N TYR A 454 33.68 -3.30 7.75
CA TYR A 454 34.53 -4.26 7.07
C TYR A 454 33.95 -5.68 7.19
N ASN A 455 33.58 -6.08 8.41
CA ASN A 455 33.01 -7.41 8.67
C ASN A 455 31.69 -7.63 7.93
N ALA A 456 30.79 -6.64 7.93
CA ALA A 456 29.52 -6.71 7.20
C ALA A 456 29.76 -6.91 5.68
N HIS A 457 30.68 -6.16 5.08
CA HIS A 457 31.02 -6.32 3.67
C HIS A 457 31.64 -7.69 3.38
N LYS A 458 32.56 -8.17 4.21
CA LYS A 458 33.15 -9.52 4.03
C LYS A 458 32.11 -10.61 4.11
N GLU A 459 31.15 -10.48 5.03
CA GLU A 459 30.08 -11.45 5.19
C GLU A 459 29.13 -11.44 3.98
N VAL A 460 28.79 -10.27 3.43
CA VAL A 460 28.02 -10.19 2.18
C VAL A 460 28.74 -10.86 1.02
N ILE A 461 30.07 -10.65 0.90
CA ILE A 461 30.88 -11.32 -0.16
C ILE A 461 30.90 -12.84 0.03
N ARG A 462 31.00 -13.32 1.29
CA ARG A 462 30.94 -14.75 1.61
C ARG A 462 29.58 -15.34 1.20
N LEU A 463 28.49 -14.69 1.63
CA LEU A 463 27.13 -15.10 1.30
C LEU A 463 26.88 -15.10 -0.22
N ALA A 464 27.37 -14.08 -0.94
CA ALA A 464 27.22 -14.02 -2.40
C ALA A 464 27.82 -15.25 -3.11
N ARG A 465 28.97 -15.73 -2.62
CA ARG A 465 29.59 -16.98 -3.14
C ARG A 465 28.72 -18.21 -2.82
N GLU A 466 28.15 -18.28 -1.63
CA GLU A 466 27.27 -19.39 -1.23
C GLU A 466 25.97 -19.42 -2.05
N TYR A 467 25.39 -18.25 -2.32
CA TYR A 467 24.19 -18.11 -3.14
C TYR A 467 24.47 -18.19 -4.65
N GLY A 468 25.74 -18.20 -5.07
CA GLY A 468 26.13 -18.21 -6.48
C GLY A 468 25.74 -16.95 -7.24
N VAL A 469 25.64 -15.79 -6.57
CA VAL A 469 25.22 -14.51 -7.15
C VAL A 469 26.38 -13.55 -7.37
N THR A 470 26.22 -12.63 -8.34
CA THR A 470 27.25 -11.66 -8.73
C THR A 470 27.02 -10.32 -8.03
N LEU A 471 28.00 -9.86 -7.25
CA LEU A 471 27.97 -8.53 -6.64
C LEU A 471 28.52 -7.45 -7.58
N PRO A 472 27.99 -6.22 -7.55
CA PRO A 472 28.59 -5.07 -8.23
C PRO A 472 30.05 -4.88 -7.82
N GLY A 473 30.91 -4.52 -8.78
CA GLY A 473 32.36 -4.39 -8.56
C GLY A 473 32.76 -3.41 -7.45
N SER A 474 31.90 -2.44 -7.12
CA SER A 474 32.04 -1.53 -5.99
C SER A 474 32.02 -2.24 -4.63
N PHE A 475 31.25 -3.34 -4.49
CA PHE A 475 31.18 -4.15 -3.30
C PHE A 475 32.44 -4.96 -3.03
N LEU A 476 33.15 -5.34 -4.07
CA LEU A 476 34.37 -6.16 -3.97
C LEU A 476 35.58 -5.38 -3.43
N ASN A 477 35.48 -4.04 -3.33
CA ASN A 477 36.56 -3.17 -2.88
C ASN A 477 36.32 -2.68 -1.45
N VAL A 478 36.65 -3.49 -0.47
CA VAL A 478 36.35 -3.24 0.94
C VAL A 478 37.42 -2.40 1.61
N MET A 479 37.03 -1.33 2.30
CA MET A 479 37.95 -0.52 3.12
C MET A 479 38.22 -1.21 4.46
N LYS A 480 39.42 -1.74 4.65
CA LYS A 480 39.85 -2.47 5.85
C LYS A 480 40.30 -1.55 7.00
N ARG A 481 41.07 -0.52 6.69
CA ARG A 481 41.61 0.45 7.67
C ARG A 481 41.78 1.82 7.04
N GLN A 482 41.63 2.85 7.87
CA GLN A 482 41.92 4.23 7.50
C GLN A 482 42.71 4.88 8.63
N TYR A 483 43.82 5.53 8.31
CA TYR A 483 44.67 6.24 9.24
C TYR A 483 44.48 7.74 9.04
N MET A 484 44.07 8.44 10.08
CA MET A 484 43.74 9.86 10.05
C MET A 484 44.72 10.65 10.95
N LEU A 485 45.05 11.87 10.52
CA LEU A 485 45.66 12.91 11.36
C LEU A 485 44.69 14.10 11.35
N GLY A 486 43.95 14.27 12.45
CA GLY A 486 42.85 15.23 12.46
C GLY A 486 41.83 14.96 11.33
N PRO A 487 41.49 15.95 10.51
CA PRO A 487 40.60 15.78 9.38
C PRO A 487 41.28 15.13 8.14
N VAL A 488 42.60 14.99 8.15
CA VAL A 488 43.39 14.53 7.00
C VAL A 488 43.56 13.02 7.02
N CYS A 489 43.23 12.36 5.91
CA CYS A 489 43.44 10.94 5.71
C CYS A 489 44.90 10.70 5.25
N LEU A 490 45.73 10.11 6.10
CA LEU A 490 47.13 9.82 5.78
C LEU A 490 47.27 8.56 4.94
N MET A 491 46.52 7.48 5.26
CA MET A 491 46.62 6.20 4.57
C MET A 491 45.33 5.44 4.61
N LYS A 492 44.97 4.79 3.51
CA LYS A 492 43.87 3.82 3.41
C LYS A 492 44.39 2.46 3.02
N VAL A 493 43.86 1.44 3.69
CA VAL A 493 44.08 0.04 3.33
C VAL A 493 42.75 -0.51 2.79
N ARG A 494 42.76 -0.96 1.53
CA ARG A 494 41.63 -1.58 0.87
C ARG A 494 41.94 -3.02 0.54
N GLU A 495 40.95 -3.89 0.66
CA GLU A 495 41.07 -5.29 0.28
C GLU A 495 40.14 -5.58 -0.89
N ARG A 496 40.64 -6.24 -1.91
CA ARG A 496 39.87 -6.80 -3.03
C ARG A 496 40.40 -8.20 -3.35
N GLU A 497 39.50 -9.18 -3.29
CA GLU A 497 39.84 -10.58 -3.64
C GLU A 497 41.07 -11.14 -2.90
N GLY A 498 41.21 -10.79 -1.59
CA GLY A 498 42.33 -11.23 -0.77
C GLY A 498 43.65 -10.46 -1.01
N ILE A 499 43.61 -9.36 -1.76
CA ILE A 499 44.77 -8.49 -1.97
C ILE A 499 44.55 -7.16 -1.25
N GLU A 500 45.42 -6.87 -0.28
CA GLU A 500 45.46 -5.57 0.38
C GLU A 500 46.21 -4.55 -0.47
N THR A 501 45.59 -3.41 -0.71
CA THR A 501 46.22 -2.24 -1.38
C THR A 501 46.33 -1.10 -0.38
N PHE A 502 47.53 -0.60 -0.20
CA PHE A 502 47.87 0.52 0.66
C PHE A 502 47.96 1.78 -0.19
N ARG A 503 47.20 2.84 0.15
CA ARG A 503 47.21 4.12 -0.56
C ARG A 503 47.52 5.26 0.41
N LEU A 504 48.53 6.06 0.12
CA LEU A 504 48.83 7.28 0.83
C LEU A 504 47.97 8.44 0.27
N PHE A 505 47.45 9.27 1.17
CA PHE A 505 46.56 10.38 0.82
C PHE A 505 45.39 10.01 -0.15
N ASP A 506 44.90 8.75 -0.10
CA ASP A 506 43.83 8.16 -0.89
C ASP A 506 44.11 7.90 -2.38
N PHE A 507 45.14 8.46 -2.95
CA PHE A 507 45.43 8.36 -4.40
C PHE A 507 46.79 7.73 -4.75
N ILE A 508 47.80 7.77 -3.87
CA ILE A 508 49.12 7.23 -4.13
C ILE A 508 49.17 5.74 -3.71
N PRO A 509 49.25 4.77 -4.62
CA PRO A 509 49.42 3.38 -4.24
C PRO A 509 50.85 3.16 -3.72
N VAL A 510 50.99 2.70 -2.47
CA VAL A 510 52.30 2.47 -1.85
C VAL A 510 52.70 1.00 -1.87
N MET A 511 51.74 0.09 -1.67
CA MET A 511 52.05 -1.36 -1.56
C MET A 511 50.82 -2.21 -1.86
N ARG A 512 51.04 -3.42 -2.38
CA ARG A 512 50.05 -4.49 -2.47
C ARG A 512 50.59 -5.76 -1.83
N ARG A 513 49.78 -6.44 -1.02
CA ARG A 513 50.14 -7.76 -0.46
C ARG A 513 48.92 -8.67 -0.34
N LYS A 514 49.11 -9.99 -0.25
CA LYS A 514 48.03 -10.92 0.10
C LYS A 514 47.49 -10.61 1.49
N SER A 515 46.17 -10.64 1.65
CA SER A 515 45.51 -10.50 2.92
C SER A 515 45.92 -11.66 3.84
N ARG A 516 46.25 -11.39 5.10
CA ARG A 516 46.39 -12.44 6.11
C ARG A 516 44.96 -12.86 6.49
N SER A 517 44.64 -14.14 6.33
CA SER A 517 43.37 -14.80 6.67
C SER A 517 43.00 -14.56 8.14
#